data_d7ecfcec5a6ed821d7e08828047532d6
#
_entry.id   d7ecfcec5a6ed821d7e08828047532d6
#
_cell.length_a   1.000
_cell.length_b   1.000
_cell.length_c   1.000
_cell.angle_alpha   90.00
_cell.angle_beta   90.00
_cell.angle_gamma   90.00
#
_symmetry.space_group_name_H-M   'P 1'
#
loop_
_entity.id
_entity.type
_entity.pdbx_description
1 polymer ?
#
loop_
_entity_poly.entity_id
_entity_poly.type
_entity_poly.pdbx_seq_one_letter_code
_entity_poly.pdbx_strand_id
1 'polypeptide(L)'
;MSRSSLRWPTDKRPLLVKHLAVSLCALVSANLAWVTGVVAATPAGALPSTHLGERTPGPERKILQGGWYPWDPYQYREARHGVQILTGFDVEIERAVARAMGVDLILTDIPWDQHLAGLDAGTVDIAAGATYSPERDRYAYFSKPYRHETDVLILRKGAAPRYSFQTIEQMLDVFTKQHFRLGVITGYVYADRRVNEFIADPANSDLIFRVPDDRQNLENLLGGTIDGFLADRIVAATTAWREHKSRLIEEHPFRFSTDISLMLSRVSQPMAMRARLDTAIDQIKRNGEFQRIANAYALPILIHQTLDSDWFRVLEVLGTISFALSGVVLAYAGRSTLFGAVVLASLPAVGGGVVRDLLLNRDPLGIVRDPLILLTILGTVLAGMLVIKIMSLAGGKRFAESLESRGHLGTHLIKAFDALGLAAFLVIGVVAVLDTSAQPLWLWGAISAGITTSFGGLLRDLFRHDHLIPSLRGELFPEIAVIWGLALSLFLQWEADRLQPEEILLGVIITIVGAFFTRMLAIVYRLKGWSYV
;
A
#
# COMPACT_ATOMS: atom_id res chain seq x y z
N MET A 1 -15.61 -58.85 29.08
CA MET A 1 -14.77 -58.42 27.93
C MET A 1 -14.30 -57.00 28.21
N SER A 2 -13.03 -56.87 28.58
CA SER A 2 -12.38 -55.67 29.12
C SER A 2 -11.99 -54.70 28.02
N ARG A 3 -12.37 -53.43 28.19
CA ARG A 3 -11.82 -52.31 27.41
C ARG A 3 -10.48 -51.91 28.01
N SER A 4 -9.40 -52.23 27.31
CA SER A 4 -8.06 -51.75 27.63
C SER A 4 -7.93 -50.26 27.23
N SER A 5 -7.90 -49.36 28.22
CA SER A 5 -7.54 -47.97 28.04
C SER A 5 -6.03 -47.85 27.93
N LEU A 6 -5.52 -47.51 26.74
CA LEU A 6 -4.13 -47.05 26.57
C LEU A 6 -3.94 -45.72 27.32
N ARG A 7 -3.33 -45.78 28.52
CA ARG A 7 -2.79 -44.61 29.21
C ARG A 7 -1.40 -44.33 28.67
N TRP A 8 -1.23 -43.20 28.03
CA TRP A 8 0.08 -42.63 27.70
C TRP A 8 0.73 -42.02 28.97
N PRO A 9 2.04 -42.18 29.18
CA PRO A 9 2.72 -41.64 30.36
C PRO A 9 2.72 -40.14 30.33
N THR A 10 2.30 -39.52 31.44
CA THR A 10 2.09 -38.08 31.62
C THR A 10 3.37 -37.24 31.76
N ASP A 11 4.56 -37.83 31.67
CA ASP A 11 5.81 -37.19 32.12
C ASP A 11 6.74 -36.69 31.00
N LYS A 12 6.39 -36.84 29.72
CA LYS A 12 7.26 -36.38 28.60
C LYS A 12 6.76 -35.13 27.89
N ARG A 13 5.67 -34.51 28.32
CA ARG A 13 5.00 -33.39 27.62
C ARG A 13 5.64 -32.03 27.81
N PRO A 14 6.22 -31.63 28.97
CA PRO A 14 6.91 -30.35 29.08
C PRO A 14 8.19 -30.26 28.23
N LEU A 15 8.80 -31.39 27.89
CA LEU A 15 9.98 -31.46 27.05
C LEU A 15 9.66 -31.15 25.57
N LEU A 16 8.52 -31.65 25.04
CA LEU A 16 8.15 -31.43 23.64
C LEU A 16 7.81 -29.98 23.35
N VAL A 17 7.12 -29.28 24.25
CA VAL A 17 6.79 -27.85 24.12
C VAL A 17 8.04 -26.99 24.26
N LYS A 18 8.95 -27.34 25.18
CA LYS A 18 10.26 -26.67 25.28
C LYS A 18 11.10 -26.89 24.02
N HIS A 19 11.11 -28.09 23.45
CA HIS A 19 11.84 -28.36 22.22
C HIS A 19 11.23 -27.66 21.01
N LEU A 20 9.89 -27.55 20.91
CA LEU A 20 9.24 -26.78 19.84
C LEU A 20 9.49 -25.26 19.97
N ALA A 21 9.43 -24.72 21.18
CA ALA A 21 9.74 -23.30 21.42
C ALA A 21 11.23 -23.00 21.16
N VAL A 22 12.12 -23.86 21.63
CA VAL A 22 13.56 -23.76 21.37
C VAL A 22 13.88 -23.96 19.88
N SER A 23 13.20 -24.90 19.21
CA SER A 23 13.37 -25.12 17.77
C SER A 23 12.83 -23.96 16.94
N LEU A 24 11.72 -23.33 17.36
CA LEU A 24 11.19 -22.13 16.69
C LEU A 24 12.13 -20.92 16.91
N CYS A 25 12.63 -20.75 18.13
CA CYS A 25 13.66 -19.73 18.41
C CYS A 25 14.96 -20.02 17.67
N ALA A 26 15.39 -21.28 17.57
CA ALA A 26 16.58 -21.68 16.84
C ALA A 26 16.40 -21.52 15.31
N LEU A 27 15.21 -21.79 14.76
CA LEU A 27 14.88 -21.53 13.35
C LEU A 27 14.85 -20.04 13.03
N VAL A 28 14.29 -19.22 13.92
CA VAL A 28 14.31 -17.76 13.78
C VAL A 28 15.74 -17.24 13.92
N SER A 29 16.52 -17.74 14.88
CA SER A 29 17.93 -17.35 15.09
C SER A 29 18.84 -17.86 13.97
N ALA A 30 18.60 -19.06 13.42
CA ALA A 30 19.36 -19.61 12.30
C ALA A 30 19.04 -18.86 10.99
N ASN A 31 17.80 -18.45 10.77
CA ASN A 31 17.46 -17.57 9.63
C ASN A 31 18.05 -16.16 9.80
N LEU A 32 18.07 -15.60 11.02
CA LEU A 32 18.77 -14.35 11.28
C LEU A 32 20.29 -14.51 11.03
N ALA A 33 20.89 -15.60 11.48
CA ALA A 33 22.31 -15.89 11.24
C ALA A 33 22.61 -16.17 9.77
N TRP A 34 21.66 -16.76 9.03
CA TRP A 34 21.82 -17.00 7.59
C TRP A 34 21.72 -15.69 6.79
N VAL A 35 20.80 -14.81 7.16
CA VAL A 35 20.65 -13.47 6.55
C VAL A 35 21.87 -12.59 6.89
N THR A 36 22.38 -12.62 8.13
CA THR A 36 23.61 -11.91 8.50
C THR A 36 24.86 -12.55 7.91
N GLY A 37 24.90 -13.86 7.74
CA GLY A 37 25.98 -14.59 7.09
C GLY A 37 26.07 -14.35 5.58
N VAL A 38 24.94 -14.20 4.88
CA VAL A 38 24.93 -13.87 3.44
C VAL A 38 25.33 -12.41 3.22
N VAL A 39 25.02 -11.50 4.16
CA VAL A 39 25.46 -10.09 4.09
C VAL A 39 26.93 -9.93 4.48
N ALA A 40 27.47 -10.81 5.36
CA ALA A 40 28.86 -10.79 5.78
C ALA A 40 29.83 -11.56 4.86
N ALA A 41 29.33 -12.34 3.90
CA ALA A 41 30.13 -13.19 3.01
C ALA A 41 30.40 -12.58 1.62
N THR A 42 30.30 -11.26 1.48
CA THR A 42 30.95 -10.57 0.36
C THR A 42 32.26 -9.97 0.88
N PRO A 43 33.40 -10.68 0.80
CA PRO A 43 34.65 -10.02 1.00
C PRO A 43 34.78 -8.99 -0.12
N ALA A 44 35.20 -7.78 0.22
CA ALA A 44 35.78 -6.86 -0.73
C ALA A 44 37.01 -7.56 -1.34
N GLY A 45 36.74 -8.48 -2.25
CA GLY A 45 37.73 -9.12 -3.09
C GLY A 45 38.35 -8.04 -3.94
N ALA A 46 39.63 -7.77 -3.72
CA ALA A 46 40.45 -7.04 -4.64
C ALA A 46 40.08 -7.48 -6.06
N LEU A 47 39.74 -6.53 -6.90
CA LEU A 47 39.57 -6.74 -8.33
C LEU A 47 40.84 -7.46 -8.82
N PRO A 48 40.73 -8.67 -9.40
CA PRO A 48 41.89 -9.26 -10.05
C PRO A 48 42.30 -8.30 -11.16
N SER A 49 43.53 -7.90 -11.15
CA SER A 49 44.19 -7.26 -12.28
C SER A 49 44.25 -8.28 -13.42
N THR A 50 43.13 -8.43 -14.10
CA THR A 50 43.08 -9.22 -15.32
C THR A 50 43.49 -8.33 -16.49
N HIS A 51 44.52 -8.80 -17.13
CA HIS A 51 44.96 -8.44 -18.45
C HIS A 51 43.87 -7.79 -19.29
N LEU A 52 44.16 -6.59 -19.81
CA LEU A 52 43.50 -5.94 -20.93
C LEU A 52 43.58 -6.86 -22.15
N GLY A 53 42.76 -7.91 -22.18
CA GLY A 53 42.35 -8.53 -23.43
C GLY A 53 41.50 -7.50 -24.14
N GLU A 54 41.92 -7.12 -25.36
CA GLU A 54 41.16 -6.30 -26.28
C GLU A 54 39.72 -6.82 -26.35
N ARG A 55 38.83 -6.11 -25.64
CA ARG A 55 37.38 -6.25 -25.89
C ARG A 55 37.19 -5.67 -27.28
N THR A 56 36.90 -6.51 -28.26
CA THR A 56 36.24 -6.09 -29.49
C THR A 56 35.14 -5.11 -29.11
N PRO A 57 35.10 -3.86 -29.59
CA PRO A 57 34.03 -2.93 -29.33
C PRO A 57 32.73 -3.60 -29.79
N GLY A 58 31.82 -3.93 -28.85
CA GLY A 58 30.46 -4.22 -29.22
C GLY A 58 29.89 -3.00 -29.95
N PRO A 59 28.88 -3.16 -30.79
CA PRO A 59 28.28 -2.05 -31.52
C PRO A 59 27.99 -0.92 -30.53
N GLU A 60 28.51 0.28 -30.81
CA GLU A 60 28.24 1.48 -30.01
C GLU A 60 26.73 1.61 -29.85
N ARG A 61 26.24 1.44 -28.62
CA ARG A 61 24.81 1.63 -28.33
C ARG A 61 24.51 3.11 -28.48
N LYS A 62 23.45 3.40 -29.22
CA LYS A 62 22.93 4.76 -29.33
C LYS A 62 22.55 5.25 -27.92
N ILE A 63 22.98 6.44 -27.55
CA ILE A 63 22.62 7.08 -26.29
C ILE A 63 21.43 8.01 -26.56
N LEU A 64 20.42 7.95 -25.70
CA LEU A 64 19.33 8.93 -25.65
C LEU A 64 19.56 9.86 -24.45
N GLN A 65 19.50 11.17 -24.69
CA GLN A 65 19.56 12.20 -23.66
C GLN A 65 18.15 12.53 -23.22
N GLY A 66 17.82 12.36 -21.94
CA GLY A 66 16.56 12.74 -21.33
C GLY A 66 16.75 13.73 -20.19
N GLY A 67 15.65 14.30 -19.74
CA GLY A 67 15.60 15.13 -18.54
C GLY A 67 14.75 14.47 -17.46
N TRP A 68 14.93 14.94 -16.23
CA TRP A 68 14.04 14.65 -15.11
C TRP A 68 13.95 15.87 -14.20
N TYR A 69 12.85 15.98 -13.45
CA TYR A 69 12.63 17.02 -12.43
C TYR A 69 11.86 16.42 -11.25
N PRO A 70 11.92 17.01 -10.06
CA PRO A 70 11.19 16.47 -8.90
C PRO A 70 9.68 16.48 -9.12
N TRP A 71 9.10 15.30 -9.31
CA TRP A 71 7.66 15.08 -9.50
C TRP A 71 7.26 13.69 -8.98
N ASP A 72 7.15 13.60 -7.67
CA ASP A 72 6.91 12.37 -6.93
C ASP A 72 5.44 11.90 -7.06
N PRO A 73 5.15 10.64 -7.40
CA PRO A 73 6.03 9.46 -7.42
C PRO A 73 6.62 9.13 -8.79
N TYR A 74 6.48 9.99 -9.76
CA TYR A 74 6.89 9.71 -11.14
C TYR A 74 8.40 9.86 -11.35
N GLN A 75 8.98 10.90 -10.78
CA GLN A 75 10.40 11.24 -10.91
C GLN A 75 10.89 11.87 -9.60
N TYR A 76 11.78 11.19 -8.87
CA TYR A 76 12.29 11.70 -7.61
C TYR A 76 13.61 11.04 -7.21
N ARG A 77 14.27 11.60 -6.21
CA ARG A 77 15.45 10.97 -5.59
C ARG A 77 15.08 10.33 -4.28
N GLU A 78 15.55 9.10 -4.10
CA GLU A 78 15.39 8.33 -2.88
C GLU A 78 16.76 8.02 -2.26
N ALA A 79 16.88 8.20 -0.94
CA ALA A 79 18.07 7.81 -0.21
C ALA A 79 18.05 6.28 0.06
N ARG A 80 18.92 5.53 -0.62
CA ARG A 80 19.14 4.10 -0.37
C ARG A 80 20.56 3.88 0.11
N HIS A 81 20.72 3.35 1.32
CA HIS A 81 22.04 3.13 1.94
C HIS A 81 22.94 4.38 1.92
N GLY A 82 22.37 5.56 2.12
CA GLY A 82 23.09 6.84 2.13
C GLY A 82 23.42 7.42 0.75
N VAL A 83 23.04 6.76 -0.34
CA VAL A 83 23.22 7.26 -1.71
C VAL A 83 21.88 7.75 -2.25
N GLN A 84 21.88 8.93 -2.88
CA GLN A 84 20.70 9.46 -3.57
C GLN A 84 20.58 8.82 -4.95
N ILE A 85 19.54 8.02 -5.14
CA ILE A 85 19.26 7.31 -6.39
C ILE A 85 18.04 7.97 -7.05
N LEU A 86 18.20 8.36 -8.33
CA LEU A 86 17.07 8.78 -9.15
C LEU A 86 16.18 7.57 -9.44
N THR A 87 14.89 7.69 -9.15
CA THR A 87 13.89 6.65 -9.30
C THR A 87 12.50 7.25 -9.52
N GLY A 88 11.47 6.44 -9.61
CA GLY A 88 10.09 6.83 -9.80
C GLY A 88 9.46 6.09 -10.96
N PHE A 89 8.14 6.15 -11.05
CA PHE A 89 7.40 5.38 -12.05
C PHE A 89 7.83 5.69 -13.48
N ASP A 90 7.84 6.97 -13.87
CA ASP A 90 8.20 7.38 -15.23
C ASP A 90 9.70 7.13 -15.51
N VAL A 91 10.58 7.36 -14.54
CA VAL A 91 12.01 7.06 -14.65
C VAL A 91 12.26 5.58 -14.94
N GLU A 92 11.58 4.69 -14.21
CA GLU A 92 11.77 3.26 -14.41
C GLU A 92 11.13 2.76 -15.71
N ILE A 93 10.02 3.37 -16.16
CA ILE A 93 9.44 3.11 -17.49
C ILE A 93 10.40 3.53 -18.61
N GLU A 94 10.98 4.74 -18.54
CA GLU A 94 11.97 5.19 -19.54
C GLU A 94 13.18 4.25 -19.60
N ARG A 95 13.71 3.84 -18.44
CA ARG A 95 14.81 2.86 -18.37
C ARG A 95 14.44 1.50 -18.93
N ALA A 96 13.23 1.00 -18.64
CA ALA A 96 12.75 -0.28 -19.17
C ALA A 96 12.58 -0.22 -20.69
N VAL A 97 12.01 0.85 -21.19
CA VAL A 97 11.83 1.10 -22.64
C VAL A 97 13.19 1.23 -23.33
N ALA A 98 14.13 2.00 -22.78
CA ALA A 98 15.48 2.12 -23.35
C ALA A 98 16.20 0.76 -23.43
N ARG A 99 16.10 -0.07 -22.35
CA ARG A 99 16.61 -1.45 -22.38
C ARG A 99 15.98 -2.29 -23.45
N ALA A 100 14.66 -2.23 -23.61
CA ALA A 100 13.92 -2.97 -24.65
C ALA A 100 14.29 -2.51 -26.08
N MET A 101 14.61 -1.24 -26.23
CA MET A 101 15.11 -0.68 -27.50
C MET A 101 16.60 -0.97 -27.75
N GLY A 102 17.35 -1.48 -26.77
CA GLY A 102 18.79 -1.70 -26.88
C GLY A 102 19.60 -0.41 -26.99
N VAL A 103 19.14 0.69 -26.35
CA VAL A 103 19.80 1.99 -26.27
C VAL A 103 20.19 2.30 -24.83
N ASP A 104 21.20 3.15 -24.65
CA ASP A 104 21.55 3.67 -23.33
C ASP A 104 20.78 4.98 -23.08
N LEU A 105 20.37 5.24 -21.84
CA LEU A 105 19.60 6.41 -21.43
C LEU A 105 20.39 7.19 -20.39
N ILE A 106 20.57 8.48 -20.60
CA ILE A 106 21.13 9.42 -19.63
C ILE A 106 20.06 10.42 -19.27
N LEU A 107 19.76 10.54 -17.97
CA LEU A 107 18.77 11.48 -17.43
C LEU A 107 19.49 12.59 -16.66
N THR A 108 19.28 13.83 -17.08
CA THR A 108 19.86 15.03 -16.47
C THR A 108 18.79 15.79 -15.68
N ASP A 109 19.15 16.39 -14.56
CA ASP A 109 18.28 17.24 -13.76
C ASP A 109 18.03 18.56 -14.51
N ILE A 110 16.82 18.70 -15.09
CA ILE A 110 16.46 19.83 -15.94
C ILE A 110 15.00 20.21 -15.64
N PRO A 111 14.69 21.49 -15.34
CA PRO A 111 13.32 21.95 -15.22
C PRO A 111 12.48 21.63 -16.46
N TRP A 112 11.18 21.39 -16.27
CA TRP A 112 10.29 20.91 -17.34
C TRP A 112 10.22 21.84 -18.56
N ASP A 113 10.18 23.13 -18.36
CA ASP A 113 10.18 24.14 -19.42
C ASP A 113 11.47 24.09 -20.27
N GLN A 114 12.64 23.92 -19.60
CA GLN A 114 13.91 23.75 -20.29
C GLN A 114 14.01 22.38 -20.99
N HIS A 115 13.40 21.34 -20.42
CA HIS A 115 13.31 20.02 -21.03
C HIS A 115 12.51 20.10 -22.36
N LEU A 116 11.37 20.78 -22.37
CA LEU A 116 10.58 21.01 -23.58
C LEU A 116 11.36 21.84 -24.63
N ALA A 117 12.03 22.90 -24.21
CA ALA A 117 12.88 23.69 -25.11
C ALA A 117 14.04 22.86 -25.68
N GLY A 118 14.63 21.96 -24.88
CA GLY A 118 15.66 21.03 -25.34
C GLY A 118 15.16 20.02 -26.37
N LEU A 119 13.92 19.53 -26.25
CA LEU A 119 13.30 18.67 -27.28
C LEU A 119 13.08 19.42 -28.59
N ASP A 120 12.61 20.68 -28.53
CA ASP A 120 12.41 21.53 -29.71
C ASP A 120 13.75 21.88 -30.40
N ALA A 121 14.79 22.13 -29.61
CA ALA A 121 16.14 22.40 -30.14
C ALA A 121 16.91 21.14 -30.55
N GLY A 122 16.45 19.94 -30.18
CA GLY A 122 17.14 18.69 -30.44
C GLY A 122 18.35 18.41 -29.53
N THR A 123 18.52 19.15 -28.44
CA THR A 123 19.56 18.92 -27.41
C THR A 123 19.14 17.87 -26.39
N VAL A 124 17.87 17.59 -26.30
CA VAL A 124 17.25 16.49 -25.53
C VAL A 124 16.51 15.59 -26.52
N ASP A 125 16.62 14.28 -26.34
CA ASP A 125 16.06 13.27 -27.26
C ASP A 125 14.68 12.78 -26.84
N ILE A 126 14.48 12.57 -25.51
CA ILE A 126 13.31 11.91 -24.95
C ILE A 126 12.81 12.60 -23.68
N ALA A 127 11.50 12.60 -23.47
CA ALA A 127 10.86 13.03 -22.24
C ALA A 127 9.69 12.11 -21.88
N ALA A 128 9.51 11.83 -20.59
CA ALA A 128 8.36 11.15 -20.03
C ALA A 128 7.32 12.13 -19.47
N GLY A 129 6.12 11.62 -19.14
CA GLY A 129 5.10 12.40 -18.44
C GLY A 129 4.38 13.43 -19.32
N ALA A 130 4.24 13.18 -20.61
CA ALA A 130 3.75 14.19 -21.54
C ALA A 130 2.30 13.98 -21.99
N THR A 131 1.46 14.97 -21.72
CA THR A 131 0.15 15.13 -22.34
C THR A 131 0.31 15.59 -23.77
N TYR A 132 -0.44 14.98 -24.70
CA TYR A 132 -0.47 15.43 -26.09
C TYR A 132 -1.05 16.84 -26.21
N SER A 133 -0.39 17.68 -26.99
CA SER A 133 -0.95 18.95 -27.47
C SER A 133 -0.52 19.21 -28.90
N PRO A 134 -1.36 19.93 -29.71
CA PRO A 134 -1.00 20.31 -31.08
C PRO A 134 0.28 21.17 -31.14
N GLU A 135 0.57 21.87 -30.07
CA GLU A 135 1.75 22.70 -29.93
C GLU A 135 3.02 21.87 -29.81
N ARG A 136 2.98 20.85 -28.95
CA ARG A 136 4.08 19.90 -28.75
C ARG A 136 4.29 18.97 -29.94
N ASP A 137 3.21 18.61 -30.65
CA ASP A 137 3.32 17.76 -31.86
C ASP A 137 4.14 18.41 -32.97
N ARG A 138 4.36 19.73 -32.96
CA ARG A 138 5.22 20.40 -33.93
C ARG A 138 6.68 19.99 -33.84
N TYR A 139 7.19 19.73 -32.63
CA TYR A 139 8.60 19.44 -32.38
C TYR A 139 8.88 18.04 -31.81
N ALA A 140 7.84 17.29 -31.39
CA ALA A 140 8.02 15.99 -30.81
C ALA A 140 7.10 14.93 -31.43
N TYR A 141 7.59 13.68 -31.52
CA TYR A 141 6.77 12.50 -31.80
C TYR A 141 6.24 11.96 -30.47
N PHE A 142 4.97 11.62 -30.41
CA PHE A 142 4.37 10.97 -29.24
C PHE A 142 4.31 9.45 -29.43
N SER A 143 4.67 8.69 -28.40
CA SER A 143 4.46 7.26 -28.32
C SER A 143 2.98 6.92 -28.16
N LYS A 144 2.64 5.62 -28.22
CA LYS A 144 1.41 5.13 -27.58
C LYS A 144 1.39 5.54 -26.11
N PRO A 145 0.19 5.80 -25.53
CA PRO A 145 0.07 6.05 -24.10
C PRO A 145 0.60 4.87 -23.28
N TYR A 146 1.37 5.17 -22.25
CA TYR A 146 1.83 4.16 -21.31
C TYR A 146 1.09 4.22 -19.97
N ARG A 147 0.51 5.37 -19.60
CA ARG A 147 -0.37 5.55 -18.44
C ARG A 147 -1.46 6.57 -18.73
N HIS A 148 -2.42 6.63 -17.82
CA HIS A 148 -3.41 7.71 -17.75
C HIS A 148 -3.09 8.60 -16.56
N GLU A 149 -3.44 9.86 -16.68
CA GLU A 149 -3.36 10.87 -15.63
C GLU A 149 -4.74 11.43 -15.37
N THR A 150 -5.07 11.67 -14.11
CA THR A 150 -6.37 12.18 -13.70
C THR A 150 -6.17 13.48 -12.94
N ASP A 151 -6.57 14.58 -13.54
CA ASP A 151 -6.59 15.89 -12.88
C ASP A 151 -7.79 16.01 -11.95
N VAL A 152 -7.52 16.50 -10.74
CA VAL A 152 -8.50 16.67 -9.67
C VAL A 152 -8.36 18.07 -9.05
N LEU A 153 -9.48 18.59 -8.55
CA LEU A 153 -9.45 19.78 -7.72
C LEU A 153 -9.30 19.35 -6.25
N ILE A 154 -8.18 19.75 -5.64
CA ILE A 154 -7.90 19.52 -4.22
C ILE A 154 -8.38 20.72 -3.41
N LEU A 155 -9.11 20.43 -2.34
CA LEU A 155 -9.76 21.37 -1.45
C LEU A 155 -9.39 21.09 0.00
N ARG A 156 -9.62 22.06 0.90
CA ARG A 156 -9.58 21.79 2.34
C ARG A 156 -10.71 20.85 2.73
N LYS A 157 -10.47 19.98 3.67
CA LYS A 157 -11.45 19.00 4.18
C LYS A 157 -12.77 19.67 4.55
N GLY A 158 -13.89 19.17 4.02
CA GLY A 158 -15.24 19.69 4.22
C GLY A 158 -15.61 20.88 3.32
N ALA A 159 -14.79 21.27 2.36
CA ALA A 159 -15.07 22.38 1.45
C ALA A 159 -15.77 21.96 0.14
N ALA A 160 -15.65 20.72 -0.30
CA ALA A 160 -16.20 20.23 -1.57
C ALA A 160 -17.71 20.51 -1.75
N PRO A 161 -18.57 20.37 -0.72
CA PRO A 161 -20.01 20.64 -0.88
C PRO A 161 -20.33 22.11 -1.21
N ARG A 162 -19.39 23.04 -1.04
CA ARG A 162 -19.57 24.47 -1.39
C ARG A 162 -19.46 24.72 -2.88
N TYR A 163 -18.81 23.84 -3.60
CA TYR A 163 -18.53 23.96 -5.02
C TYR A 163 -19.23 22.83 -5.75
N SER A 164 -20.30 23.15 -6.49
CA SER A 164 -21.11 22.15 -7.20
C SER A 164 -20.95 22.31 -8.70
N PHE A 165 -20.29 21.33 -9.33
CA PHE A 165 -20.11 21.27 -10.78
C PHE A 165 -19.90 19.81 -11.22
N GLN A 166 -20.29 19.49 -12.46
CA GLN A 166 -20.16 18.17 -13.07
C GLN A 166 -19.54 18.25 -14.48
N THR A 167 -19.23 19.43 -14.97
CA THR A 167 -18.55 19.65 -16.25
C THR A 167 -17.46 20.70 -16.10
N ILE A 168 -16.55 20.76 -17.07
CA ILE A 168 -15.47 21.76 -17.12
C ILE A 168 -16.05 23.17 -17.15
N GLU A 169 -17.08 23.41 -17.99
CA GLU A 169 -17.72 24.73 -18.10
C GLU A 169 -18.29 25.20 -16.77
N GLN A 170 -19.00 24.31 -16.06
CA GLN A 170 -19.55 24.62 -14.74
C GLN A 170 -18.45 24.91 -13.73
N MET A 171 -17.34 24.16 -13.76
CA MET A 171 -16.18 24.36 -12.90
C MET A 171 -15.59 25.76 -13.12
N LEU A 172 -15.31 26.13 -14.36
CA LEU A 172 -14.74 27.43 -14.72
C LEU A 172 -15.70 28.58 -14.39
N ASP A 173 -17.00 28.38 -14.59
CA ASP A 173 -18.06 29.34 -14.21
C ASP A 173 -18.10 29.55 -12.68
N VAL A 174 -17.97 28.49 -11.90
CA VAL A 174 -17.84 28.57 -10.43
C VAL A 174 -16.58 29.34 -10.03
N PHE A 175 -15.44 29.08 -10.66
CA PHE A 175 -14.19 29.79 -10.38
C PHE A 175 -14.33 31.28 -10.62
N THR A 176 -14.94 31.69 -11.73
CA THR A 176 -15.17 33.07 -12.06
C THR A 176 -16.17 33.74 -11.10
N LYS A 177 -17.37 33.15 -10.91
CA LYS A 177 -18.46 33.75 -10.12
C LYS A 177 -18.16 33.85 -8.63
N GLN A 178 -17.39 32.89 -8.08
CA GLN A 178 -17.06 32.85 -6.66
C GLN A 178 -15.68 33.45 -6.35
N HIS A 179 -15.00 34.04 -7.35
CA HIS A 179 -13.63 34.54 -7.22
C HIS A 179 -12.69 33.50 -6.59
N PHE A 180 -12.79 32.25 -7.09
CA PHE A 180 -12.04 31.13 -6.57
C PHE A 180 -10.55 31.26 -6.87
N ARG A 181 -9.75 31.34 -5.82
CA ARG A 181 -8.28 31.42 -5.91
C ARG A 181 -7.71 30.07 -6.21
N LEU A 182 -7.34 29.84 -7.46
CA LEU A 182 -6.89 28.56 -8.00
C LEU A 182 -5.37 28.45 -7.99
N GLY A 183 -4.82 27.49 -7.28
CA GLY A 183 -3.41 27.10 -7.37
C GLY A 183 -3.16 26.24 -8.60
N VAL A 184 -2.09 26.53 -9.32
CA VAL A 184 -1.66 25.79 -10.51
C VAL A 184 -0.13 25.69 -10.57
N ILE A 185 0.40 24.63 -11.20
CA ILE A 185 1.84 24.49 -11.40
C ILE A 185 2.27 25.22 -12.68
N THR A 186 3.38 25.95 -12.58
CA THR A 186 3.95 26.70 -13.70
C THR A 186 4.39 25.75 -14.83
N GLY A 187 3.90 25.99 -16.05
CA GLY A 187 4.24 25.18 -17.23
C GLY A 187 3.52 23.84 -17.35
N TYR A 188 2.66 23.48 -16.36
CA TYR A 188 1.85 22.26 -16.45
C TYR A 188 0.70 22.44 -17.46
N VAL A 189 0.35 21.36 -18.17
CA VAL A 189 -0.76 21.32 -19.12
C VAL A 189 -1.79 20.31 -18.63
N TYR A 190 -2.91 20.84 -18.15
CA TYR A 190 -4.03 20.02 -17.66
C TYR A 190 -4.75 19.31 -18.79
N ALA A 191 -5.44 18.24 -18.46
CA ALA A 191 -6.07 17.32 -19.39
C ALA A 191 -7.10 17.96 -20.34
N ASP A 192 -7.73 19.06 -19.94
CA ASP A 192 -8.73 19.75 -20.76
C ASP A 192 -8.20 21.11 -21.27
N ARG A 193 -8.33 21.31 -22.57
CA ARG A 193 -7.87 22.54 -23.24
C ARG A 193 -8.53 23.80 -22.66
N ARG A 194 -9.81 23.75 -22.30
CA ARG A 194 -10.55 24.92 -21.75
C ARG A 194 -9.99 25.36 -20.40
N VAL A 195 -9.49 24.41 -19.59
CA VAL A 195 -8.79 24.71 -18.33
C VAL A 195 -7.50 25.47 -18.61
N ASN A 196 -6.72 25.01 -19.60
CA ASN A 196 -5.46 25.66 -19.97
C ASN A 196 -5.70 27.06 -20.55
N GLU A 197 -6.74 27.24 -21.37
CA GLU A 197 -7.17 28.53 -21.91
C GLU A 197 -7.61 29.48 -20.77
N PHE A 198 -8.40 29.02 -19.82
CA PHE A 198 -8.81 29.79 -18.64
C PHE A 198 -7.62 30.27 -17.79
N ILE A 199 -6.65 29.36 -17.58
CA ILE A 199 -5.42 29.68 -16.81
C ILE A 199 -4.54 30.69 -17.55
N ALA A 200 -4.52 30.65 -18.90
CA ALA A 200 -3.72 31.53 -19.74
C ALA A 200 -4.37 32.89 -19.98
N ASP A 201 -5.68 33.04 -19.76
CA ASP A 201 -6.42 34.27 -20.00
C ASP A 201 -6.00 35.38 -19.00
N PRO A 202 -5.49 36.52 -19.47
CA PRO A 202 -5.14 37.65 -18.61
C PRO A 202 -6.31 38.15 -17.75
N ALA A 203 -7.56 37.99 -18.21
CA ALA A 203 -8.74 38.39 -17.46
C ALA A 203 -8.92 37.60 -16.14
N ASN A 204 -8.31 36.42 -16.04
CA ASN A 204 -8.38 35.57 -14.87
C ASN A 204 -7.11 35.63 -13.99
N SER A 205 -6.17 36.55 -14.30
CA SER A 205 -4.87 36.64 -13.63
C SER A 205 -4.96 36.71 -12.11
N ASP A 206 -5.97 37.42 -11.59
CA ASP A 206 -6.18 37.60 -10.15
C ASP A 206 -6.69 36.33 -9.44
N LEU A 207 -7.21 35.38 -10.20
CA LEU A 207 -7.69 34.09 -9.70
C LEU A 207 -6.60 33.03 -9.72
N ILE A 208 -5.53 33.18 -10.50
CA ILE A 208 -4.54 32.13 -10.78
C ILE A 208 -3.26 32.34 -10.00
N PHE A 209 -2.97 31.40 -9.10
CA PHE A 209 -1.77 31.37 -8.26
C PHE A 209 -0.81 30.31 -8.78
N ARG A 210 0.28 30.76 -9.44
CA ARG A 210 1.28 29.87 -10.03
C ARG A 210 2.39 29.57 -9.05
N VAL A 211 2.69 28.28 -8.87
CA VAL A 211 3.75 27.78 -8.01
C VAL A 211 4.63 26.76 -8.75
N PRO A 212 5.84 26.45 -8.25
CA PRO A 212 6.72 25.49 -8.88
C PRO A 212 6.29 24.03 -8.70
N ASP A 213 5.58 23.69 -7.62
CA ASP A 213 5.25 22.31 -7.27
C ASP A 213 3.98 22.20 -6.39
N ASP A 214 3.47 20.95 -6.24
CA ASP A 214 2.26 20.66 -5.46
C ASP A 214 2.43 20.85 -3.96
N ARG A 215 3.64 20.77 -3.44
CA ARG A 215 3.93 21.04 -2.04
C ARG A 215 3.60 22.47 -1.68
N GLN A 216 4.03 23.42 -2.52
CA GLN A 216 3.73 24.84 -2.33
C GLN A 216 2.22 25.11 -2.48
N ASN A 217 1.54 24.41 -3.41
CA ASN A 217 0.08 24.47 -3.52
C ASN A 217 -0.61 23.99 -2.24
N LEU A 218 -0.15 22.88 -1.68
CA LEU A 218 -0.68 22.32 -0.43
C LEU A 218 -0.47 23.29 0.76
N GLU A 219 0.71 23.90 0.86
CA GLU A 219 0.99 24.92 1.87
C GLU A 219 0.09 26.15 1.71
N ASN A 220 -0.07 26.65 0.49
CA ASN A 220 -0.94 27.80 0.17
C ASN A 220 -2.42 27.48 0.47
N LEU A 221 -2.88 26.26 0.17
CA LEU A 221 -4.23 25.80 0.48
C LEU A 221 -4.47 25.81 1.99
N LEU A 222 -3.59 25.18 2.75
CA LEU A 222 -3.74 25.05 4.21
C LEU A 222 -3.55 26.41 4.91
N GLY A 223 -2.69 27.27 4.38
CA GLY A 223 -2.48 28.66 4.83
C GLY A 223 -3.62 29.62 4.47
N GLY A 224 -4.55 29.22 3.58
CA GLY A 224 -5.69 30.03 3.16
C GLY A 224 -5.38 31.06 2.08
N THR A 225 -4.22 31.00 1.43
CA THR A 225 -3.84 31.86 0.30
C THR A 225 -4.65 31.50 -0.95
N ILE A 226 -4.93 30.21 -1.15
CA ILE A 226 -5.78 29.69 -2.24
C ILE A 226 -6.98 28.93 -1.67
N ASP A 227 -8.01 28.77 -2.50
CA ASP A 227 -9.23 28.06 -2.13
C ASP A 227 -9.17 26.58 -2.53
N GLY A 228 -8.42 26.26 -3.58
CA GLY A 228 -8.09 24.93 -4.06
C GLY A 228 -7.00 24.96 -5.11
N PHE A 229 -6.51 23.80 -5.50
CA PHE A 229 -5.55 23.67 -6.60
C PHE A 229 -5.85 22.46 -7.48
N LEU A 230 -5.52 22.58 -8.77
CA LEU A 230 -5.56 21.46 -9.71
C LEU A 230 -4.23 20.71 -9.68
N ALA A 231 -4.30 19.40 -9.64
CA ALA A 231 -3.13 18.53 -9.66
C ALA A 231 -3.46 17.14 -10.23
N ASP A 232 -2.45 16.43 -10.68
CA ASP A 232 -2.55 14.98 -10.86
C ASP A 232 -2.91 14.31 -9.52
N ARG A 233 -3.88 13.41 -9.57
CA ARG A 233 -4.45 12.75 -8.39
C ARG A 233 -3.42 11.99 -7.56
N ILE A 234 -2.52 11.26 -8.24
CA ILE A 234 -1.48 10.47 -7.57
C ILE A 234 -0.43 11.37 -6.94
N VAL A 235 -0.05 12.44 -7.63
CA VAL A 235 0.93 13.42 -7.11
C VAL A 235 0.37 14.16 -5.90
N ALA A 236 -0.87 14.65 -5.98
CA ALA A 236 -1.53 15.32 -4.86
C ALA A 236 -1.63 14.41 -3.63
N ALA A 237 -2.02 13.14 -3.84
CA ALA A 237 -2.10 12.15 -2.78
C ALA A 237 -0.73 11.84 -2.16
N THR A 238 0.29 11.66 -2.99
CA THR A 238 1.67 11.40 -2.56
C THR A 238 2.21 12.55 -1.73
N THR A 239 2.03 13.78 -2.23
CA THR A 239 2.45 15.01 -1.55
C THR A 239 1.78 15.13 -0.18
N ALA A 240 0.46 14.96 -0.13
CA ALA A 240 -0.29 15.02 1.12
C ALA A 240 0.10 13.93 2.12
N TRP A 241 0.36 12.71 1.63
CA TRP A 241 0.79 11.58 2.45
C TRP A 241 2.19 11.80 3.04
N ARG A 242 3.16 12.23 2.23
CA ARG A 242 4.53 12.53 2.69
C ARG A 242 4.59 13.67 3.70
N GLU A 243 3.75 14.68 3.52
CA GLU A 243 3.62 15.80 4.44
C GLU A 243 2.73 15.51 5.66
N HIS A 244 2.20 14.27 5.80
CA HIS A 244 1.25 13.87 6.86
C HIS A 244 -0.01 14.75 6.91
N LYS A 245 -0.45 15.27 5.76
CA LYS A 245 -1.58 16.22 5.63
C LYS A 245 -2.80 15.61 4.91
N SER A 246 -2.80 14.32 4.57
CA SER A 246 -3.88 13.65 3.82
C SER A 246 -5.27 13.88 4.42
N ARG A 247 -5.36 14.05 5.76
CA ARG A 247 -6.64 14.26 6.47
C ARG A 247 -7.12 15.71 6.44
N LEU A 248 -6.30 16.65 6.06
CA LEU A 248 -6.61 18.09 6.04
C LEU A 248 -7.20 18.53 4.70
N ILE A 249 -7.13 17.68 3.70
CA ILE A 249 -7.60 17.94 2.35
C ILE A 249 -8.65 16.92 1.90
N GLU A 250 -9.36 17.25 0.85
CA GLU A 250 -10.25 16.34 0.13
C GLU A 250 -10.23 16.65 -1.36
N GLU A 251 -10.58 15.64 -2.13
CA GLU A 251 -10.70 15.70 -3.57
C GLU A 251 -12.14 16.04 -3.95
N HIS A 252 -12.34 16.96 -4.89
CA HIS A 252 -13.67 17.21 -5.47
C HIS A 252 -14.09 16.00 -6.32
N PRO A 253 -15.38 15.58 -6.30
CA PRO A 253 -15.84 14.39 -7.06
C PRO A 253 -15.68 14.49 -8.57
N PHE A 254 -15.69 15.71 -9.14
CA PHE A 254 -15.49 15.91 -10.57
C PHE A 254 -14.03 15.76 -10.96
N ARG A 255 -13.76 15.01 -12.01
CA ARG A 255 -12.43 14.63 -12.49
C ARG A 255 -12.39 14.68 -14.00
N PHE A 256 -11.19 14.86 -14.55
CA PHE A 256 -10.95 14.80 -15.99
C PHE A 256 -9.58 14.16 -16.23
N SER A 257 -9.47 13.35 -17.29
CA SER A 257 -8.29 12.50 -17.49
C SER A 257 -7.70 12.70 -18.88
N THR A 258 -6.42 12.41 -19.00
CA THR A 258 -5.68 12.43 -20.26
C THR A 258 -4.73 11.25 -20.36
N ASP A 259 -4.37 10.92 -21.58
CA ASP A 259 -3.35 9.94 -21.89
C ASP A 259 -1.95 10.54 -21.77
N ILE A 260 -1.03 9.81 -21.16
CA ILE A 260 0.36 10.22 -20.98
C ILE A 260 1.25 9.34 -21.84
N SER A 261 2.10 10.01 -22.63
CA SER A 261 3.00 9.42 -23.59
C SER A 261 4.46 9.81 -23.33
N LEU A 262 5.36 9.05 -23.91
CA LEU A 262 6.75 9.48 -24.09
C LEU A 262 6.84 10.37 -25.32
N MET A 263 7.63 11.44 -25.25
CA MET A 263 7.96 12.31 -26.38
C MET A 263 9.37 12.01 -26.89
N LEU A 264 9.54 12.06 -28.22
CA LEU A 264 10.85 12.04 -28.87
C LEU A 264 11.01 13.30 -29.72
N SER A 265 12.15 13.98 -29.61
CA SER A 265 12.47 15.14 -30.44
C SER A 265 12.42 14.79 -31.94
N ARG A 266 11.72 15.59 -32.73
CA ARG A 266 11.72 15.44 -34.19
C ARG A 266 13.03 15.92 -34.84
N VAL A 267 13.81 16.74 -34.11
CA VAL A 267 15.08 17.30 -34.57
C VAL A 267 16.21 16.28 -34.45
N SER A 268 16.34 15.63 -33.28
CA SER A 268 17.44 14.71 -33.00
C SER A 268 17.12 13.24 -33.33
N GLN A 269 15.83 12.86 -33.45
CA GLN A 269 15.42 11.49 -33.63
C GLN A 269 14.61 11.28 -34.92
N PRO A 270 14.91 10.22 -35.72
CA PRO A 270 14.13 9.89 -36.91
C PRO A 270 12.76 9.33 -36.53
N MET A 271 11.76 9.52 -37.41
CA MET A 271 10.38 9.03 -37.21
C MET A 271 10.32 7.51 -36.94
N ALA A 272 11.23 6.72 -37.51
CA ALA A 272 11.30 5.27 -37.27
C ALA A 272 11.56 4.93 -35.76
N MET A 273 12.14 5.84 -35.00
CA MET A 273 12.37 5.64 -33.58
C MET A 273 11.06 5.58 -32.79
N ARG A 274 10.02 6.30 -33.21
CA ARG A 274 8.67 6.22 -32.62
C ARG A 274 8.12 4.79 -32.68
N ALA A 275 8.22 4.10 -33.80
CA ALA A 275 7.73 2.72 -33.92
C ALA A 275 8.49 1.74 -33.03
N ARG A 276 9.81 1.97 -32.84
CA ARG A 276 10.62 1.21 -31.89
C ARG A 276 10.19 1.48 -30.46
N LEU A 277 9.90 2.73 -30.13
CA LEU A 277 9.39 3.14 -28.81
C LEU A 277 8.05 2.46 -28.51
N ASP A 278 7.09 2.48 -29.44
CA ASP A 278 5.79 1.82 -29.29
C ASP A 278 5.94 0.29 -29.11
N THR A 279 6.85 -0.34 -29.87
CA THR A 279 7.14 -1.77 -29.74
C THR A 279 7.76 -2.10 -28.37
N ALA A 280 8.64 -1.25 -27.87
CA ALA A 280 9.26 -1.41 -26.55
C ALA A 280 8.24 -1.28 -25.41
N ILE A 281 7.29 -0.32 -25.49
CA ILE A 281 6.18 -0.19 -24.55
C ILE A 281 5.34 -1.46 -24.54
N ASP A 282 4.95 -1.97 -25.73
CA ASP A 282 4.21 -3.22 -25.84
C ASP A 282 4.99 -4.42 -25.26
N GLN A 283 6.31 -4.44 -25.41
CA GLN A 283 7.18 -5.49 -24.88
C GLN A 283 7.23 -5.48 -23.37
N ILE A 284 7.45 -4.32 -22.72
CA ILE A 284 7.50 -4.24 -21.25
C ILE A 284 6.14 -4.52 -20.59
N LYS A 285 5.03 -4.24 -21.29
CA LYS A 285 3.68 -4.65 -20.85
C LYS A 285 3.51 -6.18 -20.94
N ARG A 286 3.90 -6.81 -22.04
CA ARG A 286 3.74 -8.26 -22.24
C ARG A 286 4.64 -9.12 -21.35
N ASN A 287 5.86 -8.68 -21.04
CA ASN A 287 6.81 -9.44 -20.21
C ASN A 287 6.61 -9.22 -18.70
N GLY A 288 5.62 -8.42 -18.28
CA GLY A 288 5.30 -8.15 -16.88
C GLY A 288 6.22 -7.11 -16.21
N GLU A 289 7.14 -6.47 -16.95
CA GLU A 289 8.03 -5.45 -16.40
C GLU A 289 7.25 -4.19 -16.02
N PHE A 290 6.26 -3.80 -16.83
CA PHE A 290 5.37 -2.70 -16.53
C PHE A 290 4.62 -2.92 -15.22
N GLN A 291 4.00 -4.10 -15.02
CA GLN A 291 3.28 -4.44 -13.78
C GLN A 291 4.20 -4.38 -12.56
N ARG A 292 5.45 -4.86 -12.72
CA ARG A 292 6.42 -4.79 -11.63
C ARG A 292 6.73 -3.35 -11.22
N ILE A 293 6.88 -2.45 -12.19
CA ILE A 293 7.11 -1.01 -11.95
C ILE A 293 5.86 -0.39 -11.32
N ALA A 294 4.67 -0.66 -11.86
CA ALA A 294 3.41 -0.15 -11.31
C ALA A 294 3.18 -0.60 -9.86
N ASN A 295 3.46 -1.87 -9.55
CA ASN A 295 3.37 -2.41 -8.20
C ASN A 295 4.36 -1.75 -7.23
N ALA A 296 5.51 -1.29 -7.72
CA ALA A 296 6.53 -0.69 -6.87
C ALA A 296 6.29 0.80 -6.57
N TYR A 297 5.69 1.54 -7.50
CA TYR A 297 5.63 3.01 -7.42
C TYR A 297 4.23 3.61 -7.36
N ALA A 298 3.28 3.08 -8.12
CA ALA A 298 1.94 3.67 -8.21
C ALA A 298 0.92 2.96 -7.31
N LEU A 299 0.87 1.64 -7.35
CA LEU A 299 -0.13 0.86 -6.62
C LEU A 299 -0.10 1.05 -5.10
N PRO A 300 1.09 1.13 -4.42
CA PRO A 300 1.13 1.41 -2.99
C PRO A 300 0.43 2.71 -2.61
N ILE A 301 0.62 3.77 -3.40
CA ILE A 301 0.02 5.09 -3.14
C ILE A 301 -1.50 5.03 -3.27
N LEU A 302 -1.99 4.42 -4.35
CA LEU A 302 -3.42 4.30 -4.60
C LEU A 302 -4.15 3.49 -3.52
N ILE A 303 -3.53 2.41 -3.04
CA ILE A 303 -4.13 1.60 -1.98
C ILE A 303 -4.05 2.31 -0.62
N HIS A 304 -2.98 3.07 -0.34
CA HIS A 304 -2.89 3.88 0.87
C HIS A 304 -3.97 4.96 0.94
N GLN A 305 -4.37 5.58 -0.19
CA GLN A 305 -5.53 6.47 -0.21
C GLN A 305 -6.81 5.80 0.32
N THR A 306 -7.00 4.51 0.00
CA THR A 306 -8.13 3.73 0.50
C THR A 306 -7.99 3.42 2.00
N LEU A 307 -6.79 3.06 2.46
CA LEU A 307 -6.53 2.70 3.86
C LEU A 307 -6.51 3.91 4.79
N ASP A 308 -6.08 5.08 4.32
CA ASP A 308 -6.08 6.33 5.08
C ASP A 308 -7.49 6.95 5.23
N SER A 309 -8.51 6.34 4.60
CA SER A 309 -9.89 6.77 4.75
C SER A 309 -10.42 6.53 6.16
N ASP A 310 -11.31 7.43 6.63
CA ASP A 310 -11.88 7.36 7.98
C ASP A 310 -12.63 6.04 8.23
N TRP A 311 -13.36 5.53 7.22
CA TRP A 311 -14.12 4.28 7.35
C TRP A 311 -13.20 3.06 7.52
N PHE A 312 -12.06 2.99 6.82
CA PHE A 312 -11.12 1.88 6.96
C PHE A 312 -10.44 1.91 8.33
N ARG A 313 -10.07 3.11 8.79
CA ARG A 313 -9.51 3.29 10.14
C ARG A 313 -10.48 2.85 11.24
N VAL A 314 -11.77 3.19 11.12
CA VAL A 314 -12.79 2.68 12.04
C VAL A 314 -12.83 1.15 12.02
N LEU A 315 -12.77 0.55 10.84
CA LEU A 315 -12.73 -0.90 10.68
C LEU A 315 -11.50 -1.53 11.33
N GLU A 316 -10.32 -0.93 11.17
CA GLU A 316 -9.06 -1.36 11.80
C GLU A 316 -9.13 -1.29 13.33
N VAL A 317 -9.63 -0.18 13.86
CA VAL A 317 -9.84 -0.01 15.32
C VAL A 317 -10.83 -1.04 15.84
N LEU A 318 -11.96 -1.27 15.17
CA LEU A 318 -12.93 -2.30 15.54
C LEU A 318 -12.33 -3.71 15.48
N GLY A 319 -11.52 -4.01 14.47
CA GLY A 319 -10.79 -5.27 14.38
C GLY A 319 -9.81 -5.45 15.54
N THR A 320 -9.04 -4.41 15.88
CA THR A 320 -8.11 -4.39 17.01
C THR A 320 -8.84 -4.62 18.33
N ILE A 321 -9.94 -3.89 18.58
CA ILE A 321 -10.80 -4.08 19.77
C ILE A 321 -11.31 -5.52 19.85
N SER A 322 -11.77 -6.06 18.73
CA SER A 322 -12.33 -7.41 18.66
C SER A 322 -11.31 -8.48 19.08
N PHE A 323 -10.11 -8.40 18.54
CA PHE A 323 -9.03 -9.32 18.90
C PHE A 323 -8.56 -9.12 20.34
N ALA A 324 -8.45 -7.87 20.79
CA ALA A 324 -8.08 -7.57 22.16
C ALA A 324 -9.13 -8.07 23.17
N LEU A 325 -10.44 -7.92 22.90
CA LEU A 325 -11.52 -8.45 23.72
C LEU A 325 -11.45 -9.98 23.85
N SER A 326 -11.10 -10.68 22.78
CA SER A 326 -10.88 -12.13 22.82
C SER A 326 -9.80 -12.48 23.85
N GLY A 327 -8.71 -11.71 23.91
CA GLY A 327 -7.65 -11.88 24.91
C GLY A 327 -8.09 -11.51 26.33
N VAL A 328 -8.90 -10.46 26.50
CA VAL A 328 -9.46 -10.06 27.82
C VAL A 328 -10.36 -11.14 28.41
N VAL A 329 -11.26 -11.72 27.59
CA VAL A 329 -12.12 -12.84 28.04
C VAL A 329 -11.29 -14.03 28.49
N LEU A 330 -10.23 -14.34 27.76
CA LEU A 330 -9.31 -15.41 28.13
C LEU A 330 -8.52 -15.12 29.41
N ALA A 331 -8.05 -13.88 29.59
CA ALA A 331 -7.36 -13.45 30.78
C ALA A 331 -8.25 -13.56 32.02
N TYR A 332 -9.51 -13.19 31.89
CA TYR A 332 -10.50 -13.35 32.97
C TYR A 332 -10.72 -14.82 33.35
N ALA A 333 -10.98 -15.68 32.35
CA ALA A 333 -11.17 -17.11 32.58
C ALA A 333 -9.92 -17.78 33.21
N GLY A 334 -8.72 -17.33 32.85
CA GLY A 334 -7.44 -17.78 33.43
C GLY A 334 -7.03 -17.10 34.73
N ARG A 335 -7.87 -16.20 35.28
CA ARG A 335 -7.56 -15.40 36.51
C ARG A 335 -6.21 -14.69 36.40
N SER A 336 -5.87 -14.17 35.22
CA SER A 336 -4.61 -13.51 34.94
C SER A 336 -4.51 -12.14 35.65
N THR A 337 -3.31 -11.67 35.90
CA THR A 337 -3.05 -10.29 36.35
C THR A 337 -3.37 -9.27 35.28
N LEU A 338 -3.41 -7.98 35.62
CA LEU A 338 -3.55 -6.90 34.60
C LEU A 338 -2.49 -7.00 33.51
N PHE A 339 -1.24 -7.25 33.87
CA PHE A 339 -0.15 -7.46 32.92
C PHE A 339 -0.42 -8.67 32.00
N GLY A 340 -0.85 -9.79 32.61
CA GLY A 340 -1.25 -10.97 31.81
C GLY A 340 -2.41 -10.71 30.85
N ALA A 341 -3.39 -9.89 31.27
CA ALA A 341 -4.49 -9.47 30.41
C ALA A 341 -4.01 -8.61 29.23
N VAL A 342 -3.10 -7.67 29.47
CA VAL A 342 -2.49 -6.86 28.39
C VAL A 342 -1.73 -7.74 27.42
N VAL A 343 -0.91 -8.68 27.88
CA VAL A 343 -0.17 -9.61 27.02
C VAL A 343 -1.13 -10.47 26.19
N LEU A 344 -2.13 -11.10 26.82
CA LEU A 344 -3.10 -11.97 26.13
C LEU A 344 -4.00 -11.21 25.15
N ALA A 345 -4.26 -9.92 25.38
CA ALA A 345 -4.99 -9.07 24.46
C ALA A 345 -4.12 -8.57 23.29
N SER A 346 -2.85 -8.28 23.55
CA SER A 346 -1.91 -7.79 22.54
C SER A 346 -1.55 -8.88 21.52
N LEU A 347 -1.35 -10.12 21.95
CA LEU A 347 -0.93 -11.20 21.07
C LEU A 347 -1.86 -11.38 19.85
N PRO A 348 -3.19 -11.54 19.98
CA PRO A 348 -4.05 -11.69 18.80
C PRO A 348 -4.19 -10.39 18.00
N ALA A 349 -4.12 -9.22 18.66
CA ALA A 349 -4.32 -7.93 18.00
C ALA A 349 -3.12 -7.50 17.14
N VAL A 350 -1.89 -7.77 17.56
CA VAL A 350 -0.68 -7.29 16.87
C VAL A 350 0.34 -8.37 16.54
N GLY A 351 0.25 -9.56 17.15
CA GLY A 351 1.26 -10.61 17.02
C GLY A 351 1.45 -11.08 15.58
N GLY A 352 0.35 -11.24 14.82
CA GLY A 352 0.41 -11.59 13.40
C GLY A 352 1.09 -10.50 12.56
N GLY A 353 0.78 -9.23 12.82
CA GLY A 353 1.42 -8.08 12.18
C GLY A 353 2.93 -8.01 12.46
N VAL A 354 3.34 -8.26 13.71
CA VAL A 354 4.76 -8.28 14.08
C VAL A 354 5.50 -9.41 13.35
N VAL A 355 4.94 -10.63 13.32
CA VAL A 355 5.56 -11.75 12.59
C VAL A 355 5.67 -11.44 11.09
N ARG A 356 4.62 -10.87 10.50
CA ARG A 356 4.64 -10.42 9.11
C ARG A 356 5.74 -9.38 8.85
N ASP A 357 5.82 -8.34 9.69
CA ASP A 357 6.78 -7.25 9.51
C ASP A 357 8.22 -7.76 9.63
N LEU A 358 8.48 -8.70 10.55
CA LEU A 358 9.78 -9.36 10.65
C LEU A 358 10.11 -10.18 9.39
N LEU A 359 9.15 -10.94 8.84
CA LEU A 359 9.36 -11.72 7.62
C LEU A 359 9.60 -10.86 6.39
N LEU A 360 8.92 -9.70 6.32
CA LEU A 360 9.04 -8.74 5.23
C LEU A 360 10.19 -7.74 5.43
N ASN A 361 10.96 -7.86 6.52
CA ASN A 361 12.04 -6.93 6.89
C ASN A 361 11.58 -5.46 6.92
N ARG A 362 10.36 -5.21 7.49
CA ARG A 362 9.83 -3.84 7.63
C ARG A 362 10.38 -3.19 8.89
N ASP A 363 10.99 -2.03 8.73
CA ASP A 363 11.54 -1.21 9.83
C ASP A 363 11.05 0.25 9.70
N PRO A 364 10.51 0.84 10.78
CA PRO A 364 10.10 0.22 12.03
C PRO A 364 8.84 -0.66 11.88
N LEU A 365 8.65 -1.60 12.82
CA LEU A 365 7.46 -2.45 12.88
C LEU A 365 6.18 -1.60 12.95
N GLY A 366 5.08 -2.07 12.34
CA GLY A 366 3.81 -1.35 12.29
C GLY A 366 3.28 -0.91 13.66
N ILE A 367 3.43 -1.75 14.68
CA ILE A 367 3.04 -1.42 16.06
C ILE A 367 3.85 -0.24 16.65
N VAL A 368 5.05 0.01 16.16
CA VAL A 368 5.89 1.13 16.59
C VAL A 368 5.55 2.42 15.84
N ARG A 369 5.07 2.27 14.60
CA ARG A 369 4.69 3.41 13.74
C ARG A 369 3.42 4.11 14.22
N ASP A 370 2.41 3.35 14.66
CA ASP A 370 1.12 3.90 15.10
C ASP A 370 0.84 3.59 16.57
N PRO A 371 1.05 4.55 17.48
CA PRO A 371 0.77 4.38 18.90
C PRO A 371 -0.73 4.19 19.19
N LEU A 372 -1.64 4.54 18.26
CA LEU A 372 -3.08 4.36 18.43
C LEU A 372 -3.45 2.88 18.63
N ILE A 373 -2.73 1.97 17.97
CA ILE A 373 -2.95 0.52 18.12
C ILE A 373 -2.74 0.10 19.58
N LEU A 374 -1.63 0.49 20.18
CA LEU A 374 -1.33 0.19 21.60
C LEU A 374 -2.33 0.85 22.56
N LEU A 375 -2.69 2.12 22.32
CA LEU A 375 -3.68 2.83 23.11
C LEU A 375 -5.06 2.16 23.01
N THR A 376 -5.44 1.67 21.83
CA THR A 376 -6.69 0.93 21.61
C THR A 376 -6.69 -0.38 22.40
N ILE A 377 -5.60 -1.12 22.40
CA ILE A 377 -5.47 -2.37 23.17
C ILE A 377 -5.57 -2.09 24.66
N LEU A 378 -4.80 -1.13 25.18
CA LEU A 378 -4.81 -0.75 26.61
C LEU A 378 -6.19 -0.27 27.04
N GLY A 379 -6.83 0.61 26.25
CA GLY A 379 -8.19 1.07 26.50
C GLY A 379 -9.20 -0.07 26.52
N THR A 380 -9.08 -1.03 25.59
CA THR A 380 -9.95 -2.22 25.53
C THR A 380 -9.76 -3.13 26.74
N VAL A 381 -8.52 -3.34 27.19
CA VAL A 381 -8.23 -4.13 28.39
C VAL A 381 -8.83 -3.47 29.63
N LEU A 382 -8.58 -2.18 29.83
CA LEU A 382 -9.10 -1.44 30.99
C LEU A 382 -10.64 -1.40 31.00
N ALA A 383 -11.26 -1.08 29.86
CA ALA A 383 -12.72 -1.06 29.73
C ALA A 383 -13.33 -2.45 29.94
N GLY A 384 -12.76 -3.48 29.33
CA GLY A 384 -13.22 -4.87 29.47
C GLY A 384 -13.14 -5.36 30.92
N MET A 385 -12.02 -5.10 31.61
CA MET A 385 -11.87 -5.46 33.02
C MET A 385 -12.83 -4.68 33.94
N LEU A 386 -13.05 -3.38 33.66
CA LEU A 386 -14.01 -2.56 34.38
C LEU A 386 -15.44 -3.10 34.23
N VAL A 387 -15.85 -3.40 32.99
CA VAL A 387 -17.18 -3.99 32.70
C VAL A 387 -17.34 -5.32 33.48
N ILE A 388 -16.37 -6.20 33.39
CA ILE A 388 -16.40 -7.50 34.08
C ILE A 388 -16.50 -7.28 35.61
N LYS A 389 -15.74 -6.34 36.18
CA LYS A 389 -15.79 -6.02 37.61
C LYS A 389 -17.16 -5.44 38.05
N ILE A 390 -17.72 -4.51 37.27
CA ILE A 390 -19.04 -3.94 37.56
C ILE A 390 -20.11 -5.05 37.52
N MET A 391 -20.08 -5.91 36.52
CA MET A 391 -21.00 -7.02 36.42
C MET A 391 -20.87 -8.05 37.53
N SER A 392 -19.65 -8.30 38.01
CA SER A 392 -19.42 -9.19 39.14
C SER A 392 -19.96 -8.60 40.46
N LEU A 393 -19.90 -7.28 40.64
CA LEU A 393 -20.43 -6.57 41.81
C LEU A 393 -21.97 -6.48 41.79
N ALA A 394 -22.59 -6.37 40.62
CA ALA A 394 -24.04 -6.29 40.44
C ALA A 394 -24.79 -7.62 40.65
N GLY A 395 -24.17 -8.62 41.24
CA GLY A 395 -24.79 -9.91 41.56
C GLY A 395 -24.83 -10.90 40.39
N GLY A 396 -24.02 -10.66 39.39
CA GLY A 396 -23.98 -11.43 38.12
C GLY A 396 -23.25 -12.76 38.18
N LYS A 397 -23.40 -13.57 39.27
CA LYS A 397 -22.92 -14.97 39.26
C LYS A 397 -23.39 -15.72 38.01
N ARG A 398 -24.63 -15.51 37.59
CA ARG A 398 -25.18 -16.08 36.32
C ARG A 398 -24.50 -15.58 35.08
N PHE A 399 -23.97 -14.34 35.05
CA PHE A 399 -23.25 -13.82 33.89
C PHE A 399 -21.81 -14.34 33.81
N ALA A 400 -21.13 -14.42 34.97
CA ALA A 400 -19.82 -15.06 35.07
C ALA A 400 -19.90 -16.56 34.68
N GLU A 401 -20.92 -17.26 35.17
CA GLU A 401 -21.24 -18.62 34.76
C GLU A 401 -21.63 -18.74 33.28
N SER A 402 -22.27 -17.72 32.70
CA SER A 402 -22.60 -17.65 31.27
C SER A 402 -21.39 -17.37 30.38
N LEU A 403 -20.41 -16.61 30.86
CA LEU A 403 -19.11 -16.46 30.20
C LEU A 403 -18.24 -17.73 30.34
N GLU A 404 -18.28 -18.41 31.50
CA GLU A 404 -17.64 -19.70 31.73
C GLU A 404 -18.37 -20.85 30.99
N SER A 405 -19.70 -20.84 30.98
CA SER A 405 -20.54 -21.88 30.39
C SER A 405 -20.85 -21.59 28.92
N ARG A 406 -19.88 -21.22 28.07
CA ARG A 406 -20.01 -21.15 26.58
C ARG A 406 -21.45 -20.85 26.09
N GLY A 407 -22.12 -19.84 26.67
CA GLY A 407 -23.48 -19.44 26.27
C GLY A 407 -23.52 -19.04 24.80
N HIS A 408 -24.46 -19.60 24.04
CA HIS A 408 -24.52 -19.49 22.59
C HIS A 408 -24.41 -18.04 22.06
N LEU A 409 -25.02 -17.06 22.71
CA LEU A 409 -25.04 -15.67 22.23
C LEU A 409 -23.69 -14.97 22.34
N GLY A 410 -22.97 -15.11 23.48
CA GLY A 410 -21.65 -14.52 23.68
C GLY A 410 -20.60 -15.10 22.72
N THR A 411 -20.70 -16.41 22.46
CA THR A 411 -19.79 -17.09 21.53
C THR A 411 -20.00 -16.61 20.09
N HIS A 412 -21.26 -16.40 19.65
CA HIS A 412 -21.53 -15.89 18.29
C HIS A 412 -21.09 -14.44 18.09
N LEU A 413 -21.24 -13.61 19.13
CA LEU A 413 -20.81 -12.22 19.07
C LEU A 413 -19.29 -12.11 18.98
N ILE A 414 -18.54 -12.87 19.79
CA ILE A 414 -17.06 -12.92 19.72
C ILE A 414 -16.61 -13.40 18.35
N LYS A 415 -17.25 -14.43 17.81
CA LYS A 415 -16.93 -14.95 16.47
C LYS A 415 -17.26 -13.96 15.35
N ALA A 416 -18.31 -13.15 15.49
CA ALA A 416 -18.63 -12.10 14.51
C ALA A 416 -17.58 -10.98 14.54
N PHE A 417 -17.13 -10.57 15.73
CA PHE A 417 -16.02 -9.64 15.87
C PHE A 417 -14.72 -10.21 15.31
N ASP A 418 -14.44 -11.48 15.55
CA ASP A 418 -13.29 -12.19 14.99
C ASP A 418 -13.32 -12.20 13.45
N ALA A 419 -14.50 -12.39 12.84
CA ALA A 419 -14.67 -12.30 11.39
C ALA A 419 -14.43 -10.89 10.84
N LEU A 420 -14.80 -9.84 11.59
CA LEU A 420 -14.54 -8.45 11.22
C LEU A 420 -13.03 -8.15 11.26
N GLY A 421 -12.35 -8.59 12.34
CA GLY A 421 -10.90 -8.48 12.47
C GLY A 421 -10.16 -9.18 11.33
N LEU A 422 -10.57 -10.42 10.98
CA LEU A 422 -10.02 -11.13 9.84
C LEU A 422 -10.15 -10.31 8.55
N ALA A 423 -11.34 -9.79 8.26
CA ALA A 423 -11.61 -9.05 7.03
C ALA A 423 -10.75 -7.77 6.90
N ALA A 424 -10.53 -7.02 7.99
CA ALA A 424 -9.67 -5.85 8.00
C ALA A 424 -8.19 -6.22 7.87
N PHE A 425 -7.72 -7.14 8.70
CA PHE A 425 -6.29 -7.43 8.79
C PHE A 425 -5.74 -8.22 7.61
N LEU A 426 -6.58 -8.97 6.86
CA LEU A 426 -6.09 -9.58 5.63
C LEU A 426 -5.70 -8.54 4.58
N VAL A 427 -6.46 -7.44 4.45
CA VAL A 427 -6.14 -6.33 3.52
C VAL A 427 -4.82 -5.68 3.93
N ILE A 428 -4.67 -5.35 5.23
CA ILE A 428 -3.42 -4.80 5.78
C ILE A 428 -2.23 -5.76 5.52
N GLY A 429 -2.48 -7.07 5.57
CA GLY A 429 -1.49 -8.08 5.24
C GLY A 429 -1.01 -8.02 3.80
N VAL A 430 -1.91 -7.89 2.83
CA VAL A 430 -1.56 -7.76 1.40
C VAL A 430 -0.82 -6.46 1.13
N VAL A 431 -1.29 -5.34 1.71
CA VAL A 431 -0.68 -4.01 1.54
C VAL A 431 0.74 -3.95 2.08
N ALA A 432 1.01 -4.61 3.19
CA ALA A 432 2.37 -4.68 3.73
C ALA A 432 3.39 -5.28 2.74
N VAL A 433 2.95 -6.17 1.83
CA VAL A 433 3.80 -6.73 0.77
C VAL A 433 4.09 -5.70 -0.32
N LEU A 434 3.10 -4.88 -0.67
CA LEU A 434 3.28 -3.78 -1.62
C LEU A 434 4.30 -2.76 -1.12
N ASP A 435 4.23 -2.40 0.17
CA ASP A 435 5.17 -1.46 0.81
C ASP A 435 6.63 -1.95 0.78
N THR A 436 6.84 -3.26 0.75
CA THR A 436 8.19 -3.87 0.70
C THR A 436 8.61 -4.27 -0.70
N SER A 437 7.73 -4.10 -1.69
CA SER A 437 7.95 -4.53 -3.08
C SER A 437 8.34 -6.00 -3.21
N ALA A 438 7.94 -6.85 -2.26
CA ALA A 438 8.22 -8.30 -2.29
C ALA A 438 7.45 -8.98 -3.44
N GLN A 439 8.15 -9.77 -4.24
CA GLN A 439 7.61 -10.40 -5.44
C GLN A 439 7.69 -11.93 -5.37
N PRO A 440 6.75 -12.67 -5.97
CA PRO A 440 5.53 -12.20 -6.64
C PRO A 440 4.41 -11.83 -5.65
N LEU A 441 3.65 -10.77 -5.94
CA LEU A 441 2.60 -10.24 -5.06
C LEU A 441 1.53 -11.28 -4.73
N TRP A 442 1.07 -12.07 -5.73
CA TRP A 442 0.03 -13.09 -5.52
C TRP A 442 0.42 -14.14 -4.46
N LEU A 443 1.70 -14.48 -4.35
CA LEU A 443 2.19 -15.46 -3.37
C LEU A 443 2.36 -14.82 -1.99
N TRP A 444 3.19 -13.76 -1.95
CA TRP A 444 3.52 -13.09 -0.68
C TRP A 444 2.32 -12.36 -0.08
N GLY A 445 1.42 -11.81 -0.90
CA GLY A 445 0.19 -11.19 -0.42
C GLY A 445 -0.75 -12.19 0.25
N ALA A 446 -0.94 -13.36 -0.35
CA ALA A 446 -1.74 -14.44 0.24
C ALA A 446 -1.14 -14.95 1.56
N ILE A 447 0.17 -15.21 1.59
CA ILE A 447 0.88 -15.67 2.79
C ILE A 447 0.81 -14.59 3.89
N SER A 448 1.07 -13.34 3.55
CA SER A 448 1.06 -12.21 4.47
C SER A 448 -0.33 -11.96 5.07
N ALA A 449 -1.39 -12.08 4.26
CA ALA A 449 -2.78 -12.02 4.74
C ALA A 449 -3.06 -13.13 5.79
N GLY A 450 -2.67 -14.36 5.48
CA GLY A 450 -2.82 -15.49 6.40
C GLY A 450 -2.04 -15.31 7.72
N ILE A 451 -0.79 -14.86 7.64
CA ILE A 451 0.05 -14.60 8.83
C ILE A 451 -0.54 -13.47 9.67
N THR A 452 -0.88 -12.34 9.05
CA THR A 452 -1.39 -11.16 9.76
C THR A 452 -2.64 -11.48 10.56
N THR A 453 -3.55 -12.27 10.01
CA THR A 453 -4.83 -12.60 10.64
C THR A 453 -4.74 -13.73 11.67
N SER A 454 -3.87 -14.73 11.45
CA SER A 454 -3.94 -16.00 12.18
C SER A 454 -2.84 -16.19 13.22
N PHE A 455 -1.63 -15.69 12.98
CA PHE A 455 -0.50 -15.93 13.86
C PHE A 455 -0.63 -15.30 15.24
N GLY A 456 -1.33 -14.17 15.34
CA GLY A 456 -1.62 -13.56 16.65
C GLY A 456 -2.44 -14.48 17.55
N GLY A 457 -3.48 -15.12 17.02
CA GLY A 457 -4.27 -16.13 17.72
C GLY A 457 -3.46 -17.38 18.06
N LEU A 458 -2.61 -17.83 17.15
CA LEU A 458 -1.71 -18.95 17.38
C LEU A 458 -0.71 -18.66 18.51
N LEU A 459 -0.08 -17.50 18.51
CA LEU A 459 0.82 -17.06 19.60
C LEU A 459 0.10 -17.04 20.93
N ARG A 460 -1.10 -16.44 21.01
CA ARG A 460 -1.93 -16.43 22.21
C ARG A 460 -2.20 -17.83 22.73
N ASP A 461 -2.59 -18.77 21.87
CA ASP A 461 -2.93 -20.14 22.25
C ASP A 461 -1.70 -20.92 22.73
N LEU A 462 -0.52 -20.66 22.16
CA LEU A 462 0.76 -21.22 22.63
C LEU A 462 1.12 -20.74 24.06
N PHE A 463 0.87 -19.48 24.38
CA PHE A 463 1.14 -18.93 25.73
C PHE A 463 0.20 -19.47 26.79
N ARG A 464 -0.97 -20.00 26.41
CA ARG A 464 -1.93 -20.57 27.38
C ARG A 464 -1.58 -21.96 27.91
N HIS A 465 -0.62 -22.64 27.36
CA HIS A 465 -0.29 -24.03 27.72
C HIS A 465 -1.47 -25.01 27.56
N ASP A 466 -2.47 -24.70 26.73
CA ASP A 466 -3.57 -25.59 26.45
C ASP A 466 -3.08 -26.83 25.68
N HIS A 467 -3.52 -28.01 26.11
CA HIS A 467 -3.12 -29.28 25.51
C HIS A 467 -3.54 -29.47 24.04
N LEU A 468 -4.42 -28.60 23.53
CA LEU A 468 -4.90 -28.53 22.16
C LEU A 468 -4.86 -27.08 21.74
N ILE A 469 -4.10 -26.75 20.70
CA ILE A 469 -4.06 -25.40 20.13
C ILE A 469 -5.34 -25.22 19.27
N PRO A 470 -6.37 -24.49 19.75
CA PRO A 470 -7.66 -24.38 19.04
C PRO A 470 -7.50 -23.77 17.65
N SER A 471 -6.56 -22.83 17.49
CA SER A 471 -6.27 -22.16 16.22
C SER A 471 -5.81 -23.12 15.11
N LEU A 472 -5.28 -24.30 15.44
CA LEU A 472 -4.84 -25.31 14.46
C LEU A 472 -5.86 -26.43 14.21
N ARG A 473 -6.94 -26.49 14.99
CA ARG A 473 -7.96 -27.56 14.89
C ARG A 473 -9.38 -27.05 14.71
N GLY A 474 -9.49 -25.77 14.47
CA GLY A 474 -10.77 -25.06 14.48
C GLY A 474 -11.45 -24.96 13.13
N GLU A 475 -12.32 -23.99 13.07
CA GLU A 475 -13.06 -23.56 11.89
C GLU A 475 -12.11 -22.95 10.87
N LEU A 476 -12.50 -22.97 9.60
CA LEU A 476 -11.79 -22.33 8.48
C LEU A 476 -11.53 -20.84 8.79
N PHE A 477 -10.33 -20.47 9.20
CA PHE A 477 -9.92 -19.10 9.52
C PHE A 477 -8.71 -18.67 8.70
N PRO A 478 -7.53 -19.34 8.80
CA PRO A 478 -6.37 -19.00 7.99
C PRO A 478 -6.64 -19.19 6.50
N GLU A 479 -7.36 -20.25 6.16
CA GLU A 479 -7.66 -20.62 4.77
C GLU A 479 -8.49 -19.53 4.08
N ILE A 480 -9.48 -18.95 4.78
CA ILE A 480 -10.29 -17.85 4.25
C ILE A 480 -9.42 -16.63 4.01
N ALA A 481 -8.52 -16.28 4.96
CA ALA A 481 -7.61 -15.16 4.81
C ALA A 481 -6.64 -15.34 3.64
N VAL A 482 -6.10 -16.54 3.46
CA VAL A 482 -5.20 -16.86 2.34
C VAL A 482 -5.95 -16.78 0.99
N ILE A 483 -7.15 -17.35 0.91
CA ILE A 483 -7.96 -17.33 -0.34
C ILE A 483 -8.33 -15.91 -0.74
N TRP A 484 -8.86 -15.10 0.18
CA TRP A 484 -9.22 -13.72 -0.11
C TRP A 484 -7.99 -12.82 -0.29
N GLY A 485 -6.90 -13.08 0.43
CA GLY A 485 -5.61 -12.42 0.21
C GLY A 485 -5.03 -12.72 -1.16
N LEU A 486 -5.15 -13.97 -1.65
CA LEU A 486 -4.79 -14.35 -3.01
C LEU A 486 -5.67 -13.64 -4.05
N ALA A 487 -6.99 -13.63 -3.84
CA ALA A 487 -7.94 -12.97 -4.74
C ALA A 487 -7.65 -11.46 -4.85
N LEU A 488 -7.42 -10.77 -3.73
CA LEU A 488 -7.05 -9.36 -3.71
C LEU A 488 -5.71 -9.13 -4.41
N SER A 489 -4.71 -9.96 -4.15
CA SER A 489 -3.38 -9.83 -4.76
C SER A 489 -3.41 -10.01 -6.27
N LEU A 490 -4.19 -10.99 -6.77
CA LEU A 490 -4.39 -11.20 -8.22
C LEU A 490 -5.16 -10.04 -8.85
N PHE A 491 -6.19 -9.53 -8.17
CA PHE A 491 -6.94 -8.37 -8.61
C PHE A 491 -6.05 -7.13 -8.71
N LEU A 492 -5.23 -6.84 -7.70
CA LEU A 492 -4.30 -5.71 -7.70
C LEU A 492 -3.24 -5.83 -8.80
N GLN A 493 -2.76 -7.05 -9.10
CA GLN A 493 -1.87 -7.28 -10.25
C GLN A 493 -2.55 -7.00 -11.59
N TRP A 494 -3.81 -7.39 -11.73
CA TRP A 494 -4.58 -7.12 -12.96
C TRP A 494 -4.89 -5.62 -13.12
N GLU A 495 -5.17 -4.92 -12.01
CA GLU A 495 -5.47 -3.50 -12.00
C GLU A 495 -4.22 -2.61 -12.18
N ALA A 496 -3.02 -3.15 -11.96
CA ALA A 496 -1.77 -2.42 -12.10
C ALA A 496 -1.53 -1.78 -13.49
N ASP A 497 -2.20 -2.29 -14.53
CA ASP A 497 -2.14 -1.70 -15.88
C ASP A 497 -3.06 -0.47 -16.04
N ARG A 498 -4.10 -0.35 -15.22
CA ARG A 498 -5.15 0.67 -15.34
C ARG A 498 -4.96 1.81 -14.35
N LEU A 499 -4.43 1.50 -13.17
CA LEU A 499 -4.15 2.45 -12.07
C LEU A 499 -5.38 3.30 -11.69
N GLN A 500 -6.57 2.66 -11.60
CA GLN A 500 -7.83 3.33 -11.28
C GLN A 500 -8.16 3.18 -9.79
N PRO A 501 -8.09 4.27 -8.99
CA PRO A 501 -8.31 4.21 -7.55
C PRO A 501 -9.69 3.71 -7.14
N GLU A 502 -10.72 3.98 -7.96
CA GLU A 502 -12.10 3.54 -7.68
C GLU A 502 -12.23 2.02 -7.78
N GLU A 503 -11.59 1.40 -8.77
CA GLU A 503 -11.59 -0.05 -8.92
C GLU A 503 -10.80 -0.71 -7.78
N ILE A 504 -9.69 -0.11 -7.35
CA ILE A 504 -8.93 -0.55 -6.18
C ILE A 504 -9.78 -0.48 -4.90
N LEU A 505 -10.48 0.64 -4.68
CA LEU A 505 -11.40 0.79 -3.55
C LEU A 505 -12.50 -0.28 -3.59
N LEU A 506 -13.11 -0.51 -4.75
CA LEU A 506 -14.13 -1.53 -4.93
C LEU A 506 -13.59 -2.94 -4.64
N GLY A 507 -12.39 -3.26 -5.13
CA GLY A 507 -11.72 -4.53 -4.86
C GLY A 507 -11.45 -4.76 -3.38
N VAL A 508 -11.01 -3.72 -2.65
CA VAL A 508 -10.82 -3.77 -1.20
C VAL A 508 -12.16 -3.99 -0.48
N ILE A 509 -13.23 -3.27 -0.85
CA ILE A 509 -14.56 -3.44 -0.25
C ILE A 509 -15.10 -4.85 -0.51
N ILE A 510 -15.02 -5.35 -1.74
CA ILE A 510 -15.46 -6.71 -2.10
C ILE A 510 -14.68 -7.75 -1.28
N THR A 511 -13.39 -7.55 -1.10
CA THR A 511 -12.55 -8.45 -0.32
C THR A 511 -12.96 -8.46 1.15
N ILE A 512 -13.17 -7.30 1.76
CA ILE A 512 -13.59 -7.18 3.17
C ILE A 512 -14.96 -7.83 3.37
N VAL A 513 -15.93 -7.46 2.55
CA VAL A 513 -17.31 -7.99 2.63
C VAL A 513 -17.33 -9.50 2.37
N GLY A 514 -16.62 -9.95 1.33
CA GLY A 514 -16.56 -11.37 0.97
C GLY A 514 -15.87 -12.22 2.05
N ALA A 515 -14.73 -11.76 2.60
CA ALA A 515 -14.04 -12.43 3.68
C ALA A 515 -14.90 -12.50 4.95
N PHE A 516 -15.57 -11.40 5.32
CA PHE A 516 -16.49 -11.36 6.46
C PHE A 516 -17.64 -12.36 6.28
N PHE A 517 -18.35 -12.33 5.16
CA PHE A 517 -19.48 -13.23 4.92
C PHE A 517 -19.06 -14.69 4.80
N THR A 518 -17.96 -15.00 4.11
CA THR A 518 -17.44 -16.39 4.05
C THR A 518 -17.06 -16.89 5.44
N ARG A 519 -16.47 -16.05 6.28
CA ARG A 519 -16.17 -16.43 7.65
C ARG A 519 -17.43 -16.64 8.48
N MET A 520 -18.44 -15.78 8.36
CA MET A 520 -19.73 -15.93 9.03
C MET A 520 -20.44 -17.22 8.59
N LEU A 521 -20.43 -17.56 7.31
CA LEU A 521 -20.98 -18.81 6.80
C LEU A 521 -20.22 -20.02 7.38
N ALA A 522 -18.89 -19.98 7.41
CA ALA A 522 -18.09 -21.03 8.02
C ALA A 522 -18.43 -21.26 9.50
N ILE A 523 -18.70 -20.17 10.25
CA ILE A 523 -19.13 -20.24 11.65
C ILE A 523 -20.53 -20.85 11.78
N VAL A 524 -21.50 -20.37 10.98
CA VAL A 524 -22.91 -20.82 11.04
C VAL A 524 -23.01 -22.31 10.66
N TYR A 525 -22.36 -22.72 9.58
CA TYR A 525 -22.38 -24.11 9.10
C TYR A 525 -21.34 -24.99 9.78
N ARG A 526 -20.57 -24.46 10.73
CA ARG A 526 -19.51 -25.18 11.47
C ARG A 526 -18.52 -25.88 10.55
N LEU A 527 -18.16 -25.23 9.45
CA LEU A 527 -17.19 -25.76 8.50
C LEU A 527 -15.83 -25.86 9.18
N LYS A 528 -15.21 -27.02 9.06
CA LYS A 528 -13.88 -27.29 9.63
C LYS A 528 -12.83 -27.25 8.53
N GLY A 529 -11.63 -26.81 8.89
CA GLY A 529 -10.47 -26.91 8.02
C GLY A 529 -10.18 -28.37 7.65
N TRP A 530 -9.48 -28.58 6.55
CA TRP A 530 -9.09 -29.93 6.13
C TRP A 530 -8.23 -30.58 7.22
N SER A 531 -8.70 -31.70 7.76
CA SER A 531 -7.92 -32.52 8.67
C SER A 531 -7.37 -33.75 7.92
N TYR A 532 -6.11 -34.03 8.12
CA TYR A 532 -5.46 -35.22 7.53
C TYR A 532 -5.78 -36.54 8.30
N VAL A 533 -6.70 -36.49 9.25
CA VAL A 533 -7.09 -37.66 10.09
C VAL A 533 -8.60 -37.75 10.16
#